data_36298764bc1157b4c43400bcc553e0b2
#
_entry.id   36298764bc1157b4c43400bcc553e0b2
#
_cell.length_a   1.000
_cell.length_b   1.000
_cell.length_c   1.000
_cell.angle_alpha   90.00
_cell.angle_beta   90.00
_cell.angle_gamma   90.00
#
_symmetry.space_group_name_H-M   'P 1'
#
loop_
_entity.id
_entity.type
_entity.pdbx_description
1 polymer ?
#
loop_
_entity_poly.entity_id
_entity_poly.type
_entity_poly.pdbx_seq_one_letter_code
_entity_poly.pdbx_strand_id
1 'polypeptide(L)'
;MKALTFLLKPVSSACNMGCDYCFYADVSARRALPCAPRMTEPFLREMLGRIRLSLSDGDAVCFVFQGGEPTLAGLDFYRRFFEITGEWERWLRISYACRERPTTPSAETRRAPAPTAGFSTR
;
A
#
# COMPACT_ATOMS: atom_id res chain seq x y z
N MET A 1 -2.70 14.48 -22.51
CA MET A 1 -3.22 13.41 -21.62
C MET A 1 -2.07 12.55 -21.13
N LYS A 2 -1.89 12.49 -19.84
CA LYS A 2 -0.86 11.67 -19.21
C LYS A 2 -1.49 10.44 -18.55
N ALA A 3 -0.69 9.39 -18.39
CA ALA A 3 -1.04 8.23 -17.58
C ALA A 3 0.05 8.01 -16.54
N LEU A 4 -0.29 8.09 -15.27
CA LEU A 4 0.64 7.97 -14.16
C LEU A 4 0.23 6.83 -13.23
N THR A 5 1.21 6.12 -12.73
CA THR A 5 0.99 5.07 -11.73
C THR A 5 1.77 5.42 -10.46
N PHE A 6 1.07 5.45 -9.34
CA PHE A 6 1.66 5.67 -8.04
C PHE A 6 1.64 4.39 -7.22
N LEU A 7 2.81 3.98 -6.77
CA LEU A 7 2.95 2.85 -5.87
C LEU A 7 2.93 3.36 -4.43
N LEU A 8 1.96 2.92 -3.65
CA LEU A 8 1.78 3.35 -2.27
C LEU A 8 2.08 2.21 -1.32
N LYS A 9 2.86 2.52 -0.28
CA LYS A 9 3.23 1.57 0.77
C LYS A 9 2.74 2.11 2.12
N PRO A 10 1.45 2.02 2.41
CA PRO A 10 0.87 2.69 3.58
C PRO A 10 1.40 2.18 4.92
N VAL A 11 1.88 0.95 4.98
CA VAL A 11 2.46 0.35 6.19
C VAL A 11 3.88 -0.14 5.96
N SER A 12 4.56 0.36 4.93
CA SER A 12 5.91 -0.04 4.58
C SER A 12 6.03 -1.57 4.40
N SER A 13 6.90 -2.22 5.16
CA SER A 13 7.12 -3.67 5.10
C SER A 13 6.34 -4.47 6.15
N ALA A 14 5.47 -3.82 6.93
CA ALA A 14 4.68 -4.53 7.92
C ALA A 14 3.80 -5.60 7.24
N CYS A 15 3.87 -6.81 7.74
CA CYS A 15 3.19 -7.96 7.17
C CYS A 15 2.93 -9.01 8.23
N ASN A 16 1.79 -9.68 8.14
CA ASN A 16 1.42 -10.78 9.01
C ASN A 16 1.59 -12.16 8.33
N MET A 17 2.35 -12.22 7.23
CA MET A 17 2.55 -13.45 6.46
C MET A 17 4.02 -13.79 6.27
N GLY A 18 4.31 -15.09 6.19
CA GLY A 18 5.63 -15.64 5.95
C GLY A 18 5.80 -16.24 4.57
N CYS A 19 5.79 -15.40 3.53
CA CYS A 19 5.91 -15.87 2.15
C CYS A 19 7.36 -16.06 1.74
N ASP A 20 7.68 -17.18 1.10
CA ASP A 20 9.02 -17.48 0.59
C ASP A 20 9.51 -16.50 -0.45
N TYR A 21 8.61 -16.06 -1.31
CA TYR A 21 8.91 -15.18 -2.40
C TYR A 21 8.97 -13.71 -1.99
N CYS A 22 8.75 -13.39 -0.71
CA CYS A 22 8.67 -12.01 -0.24
C CYS A 22 10.06 -11.42 -0.02
N PHE A 23 10.57 -10.68 -1.01
CA PHE A 23 11.87 -10.03 -0.88
C PHE A 23 11.87 -8.90 0.16
N TYR A 24 10.72 -8.33 0.52
CA TYR A 24 10.61 -7.32 1.57
C TYR A 24 10.97 -7.87 2.95
N ALA A 25 10.72 -9.15 3.19
CA ALA A 25 11.05 -9.78 4.48
C ALA A 25 12.55 -9.73 4.75
N ASP A 26 13.35 -10.08 3.75
CA ASP A 26 14.81 -10.09 3.84
C ASP A 26 15.38 -8.67 3.98
N VAL A 27 14.91 -7.75 3.16
CA VAL A 27 15.33 -6.35 3.21
C VAL A 27 14.98 -5.72 4.55
N SER A 28 13.78 -5.98 5.06
CA SER A 28 13.31 -5.44 6.33
C SER A 28 14.17 -5.95 7.51
N ALA A 29 14.53 -7.23 7.49
CA ALA A 29 15.35 -7.83 8.54
C ALA A 29 16.78 -7.25 8.59
N ARG A 30 17.27 -6.73 7.47
CA ARG A 30 18.63 -6.17 7.37
C ARG A 30 18.72 -4.68 7.67
N ARG A 31 17.60 -4.00 7.84
CA ARG A 31 17.61 -2.57 8.13
C ARG A 31 18.01 -2.31 9.58
N ALA A 32 18.78 -1.23 9.77
CA ALA A 32 19.15 -0.77 11.11
C ALA A 32 17.93 -0.29 11.91
N LEU A 33 16.91 0.21 11.22
CA LEU A 33 15.63 0.59 11.80
C LEU A 33 14.58 -0.42 11.38
N PRO A 34 13.61 -0.74 12.25
CA PRO A 34 12.48 -1.59 11.89
C PRO A 34 11.62 -0.94 10.81
N CYS A 35 10.39 -1.30 10.66
CA CYS A 35 9.52 -0.69 9.66
C CYS A 35 9.40 0.82 9.83
N ALA A 36 9.30 1.55 8.73
CA ALA A 36 8.87 2.92 8.75
C ALA A 36 7.47 3.03 9.38
N PRO A 37 7.13 4.16 10.03
CA PRO A 37 5.81 4.33 10.59
C PRO A 37 4.73 4.27 9.50
N ARG A 38 3.51 3.98 9.92
CA ARG A 38 2.35 4.00 9.03
C ARG A 38 2.15 5.39 8.45
N MET A 39 1.64 5.42 7.22
CA MET A 39 1.21 6.66 6.59
C MET A 39 0.06 7.27 7.41
N THR A 40 0.27 8.48 7.92
CA THR A 40 -0.73 9.19 8.72
C THR A 40 -1.75 9.90 7.82
N GLU A 41 -2.91 10.25 8.39
CA GLU A 41 -3.92 11.01 7.64
C GLU A 41 -3.41 12.39 7.16
N PRO A 42 -2.72 13.20 8.00
CA PRO A 42 -2.16 14.46 7.51
C PRO A 42 -1.18 14.27 6.35
N PHE A 43 -0.32 13.27 6.42
CA PHE A 43 0.59 12.93 5.33
C PHE A 43 -0.16 12.52 4.07
N LEU A 44 -1.17 11.66 4.22
CA LEU A 44 -2.01 11.21 3.10
C LEU A 44 -2.66 12.40 2.39
N ARG A 45 -3.25 13.32 3.13
CA ARG A 45 -3.89 14.51 2.57
C ARG A 45 -2.91 15.40 1.82
N GLU A 46 -1.74 15.63 2.39
CA GLU A 46 -0.72 16.44 1.74
C GLU A 46 -0.19 15.79 0.47
N MET A 47 0.11 14.51 0.53
CA MET A 47 0.58 13.73 -0.61
C MET A 47 -0.43 13.75 -1.75
N LEU A 48 -1.68 13.44 -1.47
CA LEU A 48 -2.74 13.44 -2.47
C LEU A 48 -2.99 14.82 -3.05
N GLY A 49 -2.93 15.87 -2.21
CA GLY A 49 -3.03 17.25 -2.68
C GLY A 49 -1.94 17.60 -3.70
N ARG A 50 -0.71 17.21 -3.44
CA ARG A 50 0.41 17.43 -4.36
C ARG A 50 0.25 16.63 -5.65
N ILE A 51 -0.20 15.40 -5.56
CA ILE A 51 -0.48 14.57 -6.74
C ILE A 51 -1.57 15.25 -7.59
N ARG A 52 -2.66 15.69 -6.97
CA ARG A 52 -3.75 16.35 -7.69
C ARG A 52 -3.27 17.58 -8.44
N LEU A 53 -2.41 18.39 -7.83
CA LEU A 53 -1.85 19.58 -8.46
C LEU A 53 -0.95 19.26 -9.67
N SER A 54 -0.37 18.08 -9.73
CA SER A 54 0.46 17.64 -10.85
C SER A 54 -0.33 17.08 -12.02
N LEU A 55 -1.64 16.88 -11.86
CA LEU A 55 -2.51 16.26 -12.85
C LEU A 55 -3.37 17.32 -13.53
N SER A 56 -3.65 17.09 -14.81
CA SER A 56 -4.55 17.91 -15.62
C SER A 56 -5.82 17.14 -15.94
N ASP A 57 -6.87 17.86 -16.26
CA ASP A 57 -8.14 17.22 -16.63
C ASP A 57 -7.95 16.27 -17.82
N GLY A 58 -8.54 15.11 -17.73
CA GLY A 58 -8.41 14.05 -18.72
C GLY A 58 -7.26 13.08 -18.48
N ASP A 59 -6.35 13.39 -17.56
CA ASP A 59 -5.27 12.49 -17.23
C ASP A 59 -5.79 11.19 -16.57
N ALA A 60 -5.02 10.12 -16.72
CA ALA A 60 -5.30 8.84 -16.08
C ALA A 60 -4.33 8.62 -14.92
N VAL A 61 -4.84 8.16 -13.80
CA VAL A 61 -4.01 7.82 -12.65
C VAL A 61 -4.40 6.46 -12.10
N CYS A 62 -3.39 5.64 -11.82
CA CYS A 62 -3.56 4.35 -11.18
C CYS A 62 -2.83 4.36 -9.83
N PHE A 63 -3.53 4.01 -8.78
CA PHE A 63 -2.94 3.81 -7.46
C PHE A 63 -2.78 2.33 -7.18
N VAL A 64 -1.55 1.90 -6.90
CA VAL A 64 -1.24 0.49 -6.60
C VAL A 64 -0.75 0.40 -5.18
N PHE A 65 -1.41 -0.38 -4.36
CA PHE A 65 -1.03 -0.60 -2.97
C PHE A 65 -0.07 -1.77 -2.87
N GLN A 66 1.07 -1.52 -2.27
CA GLN A 66 2.17 -2.48 -2.13
C GLN A 66 2.82 -2.43 -0.75
N GLY A 67 3.93 -3.16 -0.64
CA GLY A 67 4.70 -3.28 0.58
C GLY A 67 4.11 -4.38 1.45
N GLY A 68 4.76 -4.90 2.45
CA GLY A 68 4.28 -5.97 3.31
C GLY A 68 2.85 -6.48 3.05
N GLU A 69 1.92 -6.17 3.93
CA GLU A 69 0.47 -6.38 3.71
C GLU A 69 -0.24 -5.03 3.81
N PRO A 70 -0.54 -4.37 2.67
CA PRO A 70 -1.10 -3.01 2.70
C PRO A 70 -2.46 -2.91 3.41
N THR A 71 -3.24 -3.98 3.50
CA THR A 71 -4.51 -3.97 4.24
C THR A 71 -4.35 -3.72 5.74
N LEU A 72 -3.15 -3.88 6.29
CA LEU A 72 -2.86 -3.55 7.69
C LEU A 72 -2.98 -2.05 7.99
N ALA A 73 -3.06 -1.20 6.98
CA ALA A 73 -3.32 0.23 7.17
C ALA A 73 -4.68 0.48 7.83
N GLY A 74 -5.61 -0.46 7.70
CA GLY A 74 -6.93 -0.39 8.30
C GLY A 74 -7.98 0.27 7.42
N LEU A 75 -9.22 0.03 7.75
CA LEU A 75 -10.37 0.45 6.96
C LEU A 75 -10.48 1.98 6.88
N ASP A 76 -10.19 2.69 7.98
CA ASP A 76 -10.29 4.14 8.02
C ASP A 76 -9.31 4.83 7.06
N PHE A 77 -8.11 4.28 6.91
CA PHE A 77 -7.15 4.77 5.92
C PHE A 77 -7.73 4.71 4.51
N TYR A 78 -8.28 3.56 4.12
CA TYR A 78 -8.84 3.37 2.78
C TYR A 78 -10.11 4.18 2.56
N ARG A 79 -10.97 4.33 3.55
CA ARG A 79 -12.14 5.20 3.47
C ARG A 79 -11.73 6.63 3.16
N ARG A 80 -10.76 7.14 3.88
CA ARG A 80 -10.27 8.50 3.67
C ARG A 80 -9.61 8.67 2.31
N PHE A 81 -8.82 7.67 1.93
CA PHE A 81 -8.16 7.66 0.62
C PHE A 81 -9.20 7.74 -0.52
N PHE A 82 -10.21 6.90 -0.47
CA PHE A 82 -11.24 6.85 -1.51
C PHE A 82 -12.17 8.05 -1.49
N GLU A 83 -12.44 8.65 -0.34
CA GLU A 83 -13.18 9.91 -0.24
C GLU A 83 -12.47 11.03 -1.01
N ILE A 84 -11.17 11.18 -0.78
CA ILE A 84 -10.39 12.24 -1.40
C ILE A 84 -10.25 12.01 -2.91
N THR A 85 -9.85 10.82 -3.31
CA THR A 85 -9.61 10.53 -4.73
C THR A 85 -10.89 10.36 -5.53
N GLY A 86 -11.97 9.94 -4.90
CA GLY A 86 -13.28 9.83 -5.55
C GLY A 86 -13.82 11.15 -6.07
N GLU A 87 -13.48 12.26 -5.42
CA GLU A 87 -13.86 13.58 -5.91
C GLU A 87 -13.19 13.94 -7.23
N TRP A 88 -12.07 13.31 -7.55
CA TRP A 88 -11.31 13.58 -8.76
C TRP A 88 -11.91 12.93 -10.01
N GLU A 89 -12.79 11.95 -9.85
CA GLU A 89 -13.38 11.20 -10.97
C GLU A 89 -14.15 12.12 -11.96
N ARG A 90 -14.50 13.31 -11.52
CA ARG A 90 -15.12 14.31 -12.40
C ARG A 90 -14.20 14.80 -13.49
N TRP A 91 -12.90 14.76 -13.25
CA TRP A 91 -11.88 15.33 -14.14
C TRP A 91 -10.84 14.31 -14.61
N LEU A 92 -10.66 13.24 -13.86
CA LEU A 92 -9.61 12.27 -14.06
C LEU A 92 -10.18 10.86 -14.24
N ARG A 93 -9.41 10.03 -14.92
CA ARG A 93 -9.69 8.59 -14.97
C ARG A 93 -8.87 7.90 -13.89
N ILE A 94 -9.54 7.38 -12.88
CA ILE A 94 -8.87 6.80 -11.72
C ILE A 94 -9.08 5.29 -11.71
N SER A 95 -8.04 4.58 -11.38
CA SER A 95 -8.07 3.14 -11.14
C SER A 95 -7.27 2.78 -9.91
N TYR A 96 -7.61 1.66 -9.29
CA TYR A 96 -6.97 1.17 -8.08
C TYR A 96 -6.60 -0.29 -8.28
N ALA A 97 -5.44 -0.67 -7.76
CA ALA A 97 -4.99 -2.06 -7.81
C ALA A 97 -4.26 -2.41 -6.51
N CYS A 98 -4.43 -3.65 -6.10
CA CYS A 98 -3.55 -4.28 -5.13
C CYS A 98 -2.69 -5.28 -5.88
N ARG A 99 -1.46 -5.43 -5.46
CA ARG A 99 -0.61 -6.47 -6.02
C ARG A 99 -1.22 -7.82 -5.67
N GLU A 100 -1.60 -8.55 -6.68
CA GLU A 100 -2.06 -9.92 -6.50
C GLU A 100 -0.92 -10.79 -5.98
N ARG A 101 -1.24 -11.60 -4.99
CA ARG A 101 -0.30 -12.62 -4.53
C ARG A 101 -0.33 -13.80 -5.49
N PRO A 102 0.82 -14.36 -5.81
CA PRO A 102 0.81 -15.63 -6.53
C PRO A 102 0.04 -16.67 -5.71
N THR A 103 -0.93 -17.30 -6.34
CA THR A 103 -1.69 -18.40 -5.75
C THR A 103 -0.88 -19.69 -5.83
N THR A 104 0.30 -19.71 -5.27
CA THR A 104 1.13 -20.92 -5.21
C THR A 104 0.94 -21.61 -3.86
N PRO A 105 0.94 -22.94 -3.84
CA PRO A 105 0.81 -23.69 -2.58
C PRO A 105 1.85 -23.29 -1.54
N SER A 106 3.04 -22.87 -1.97
CA SER A 106 4.11 -22.43 -1.07
C SER A 106 3.76 -21.13 -0.34
N ALA A 107 2.96 -20.25 -0.93
CA ALA A 107 2.53 -19.01 -0.27
C ALA A 107 1.52 -19.29 0.85
N GLU A 108 0.69 -20.29 0.68
CA GLU A 108 -0.30 -20.69 1.68
C GLU A 108 0.31 -21.45 2.85
N THR A 109 1.28 -22.32 2.56
CA THR A 109 1.92 -23.15 3.57
C THR A 109 2.88 -22.38 4.47
N ARG A 110 3.31 -21.20 4.05
CA ARG A 110 4.23 -20.37 4.83
C ARG A 110 3.57 -19.17 5.49
N ARG A 111 2.33 -19.32 5.79
CA ARG A 111 1.65 -18.35 6.62
C ARG A 111 2.36 -18.27 7.97
N ALA A 112 2.68 -17.07 8.39
CA ALA A 112 3.28 -16.88 9.69
C ALA A 112 2.39 -17.50 10.77
N PRO A 113 2.97 -18.15 11.78
CA PRO A 113 2.17 -18.65 12.90
C PRO A 113 1.39 -17.47 13.48
N ALA A 114 0.18 -17.76 13.92
CA ALA A 114 -0.66 -16.76 14.53
C ALA A 114 0.13 -16.04 15.63
N PRO A 115 0.23 -14.72 15.57
CA PRO A 115 1.01 -13.99 16.56
C PRO A 115 0.38 -14.17 17.92
N THR A 116 1.18 -14.61 18.87
CA THR A 116 0.77 -14.69 20.27
C THR A 116 0.64 -13.31 20.89
N ALA A 117 1.21 -12.29 20.27
CA ALA A 117 1.15 -10.91 20.74
C ALA A 117 1.39 -9.95 19.56
N GLY A 118 0.31 -9.53 18.88
CA GLY A 118 0.38 -8.54 17.83
C GLY A 118 0.90 -9.05 16.48
N PHE A 119 1.13 -8.14 15.57
CA PHE A 119 1.57 -8.44 14.21
C PHE A 119 3.06 -8.76 14.19
N SER A 120 3.44 -9.80 13.44
CA SER A 120 4.85 -10.00 13.18
C SER A 120 5.27 -9.04 12.07
N THR A 121 6.34 -8.29 12.32
CA THR A 121 7.03 -7.49 11.32
C THR A 121 8.22 -8.28 10.81
N ARG A 122 8.55 -8.08 9.55
CA ARG A 122 9.64 -8.77 8.91
C ARG A 122 10.63 -7.83 8.34
#